data_13ed44928b86a87758f5eacb809205e8
#
_entry.id   13ed44928b86a87758f5eacb809205e8
#
_cell.length_a   1.000
_cell.length_b   1.000
_cell.length_c   1.000
_cell.angle_alpha   90.00
_cell.angle_beta   90.00
_cell.angle_gamma   90.00
#
_symmetry.space_group_name_H-M   'P 1'
#
loop_
_entity.id
_entity.type
_entity.pdbx_description
1 polymer ?
#
loop_
_entity_poly.entity_id
_entity_poly.type
_entity_poly.pdbx_seq_one_letter_code
_entity_poly.pdbx_strand_id
1 'polypeptide(L)'
;MTSTAPDPLAPLLALPGVAEAADAARAALASVHRHPANRRGWPTTAAESVLRGARASAGVEGASVRLDTDGEQDEVLSAALRVAGELTGESLDRAVSVWTRSPLQELAHLHLLAASGPGVDPQGLGRPRPEAGVAERLQGLAELITGGTRAPAPVLAAVVLGELSGLRPFGSADGIVARAAFRLVGVSTGLDPHGLGVPEVTFYRDPEAHRAALQGYMSGTEEGVTEWLLHCCRALEAGAREATSIADAAGG
;
A
#
# COMPACT_ATOMS: atom_id res chain seq x y z
N MET A 1 -4.43 10.73 -35.20
CA MET A 1 -4.08 11.86 -34.30
C MET A 1 -4.50 11.41 -32.90
N THR A 2 -3.59 10.87 -32.13
CA THR A 2 -3.83 10.49 -30.73
C THR A 2 -3.90 11.78 -29.91
N SER A 3 -5.12 12.15 -29.48
CA SER A 3 -5.32 13.20 -28.48
C SER A 3 -4.64 12.73 -27.20
N THR A 4 -3.49 13.26 -26.91
CA THR A 4 -2.81 13.04 -25.63
C THR A 4 -3.51 13.94 -24.62
N ALA A 5 -4.53 13.40 -23.93
CA ALA A 5 -5.06 14.08 -22.76
C ALA A 5 -3.90 14.36 -21.78
N PRO A 6 -3.90 15.50 -21.07
CA PRO A 6 -2.86 15.78 -20.08
C PRO A 6 -2.88 14.70 -18.99
N ASP A 7 -1.69 14.31 -18.53
CA ASP A 7 -1.57 13.32 -17.45
C ASP A 7 -2.25 13.86 -16.18
N PRO A 8 -3.24 13.14 -15.63
CA PRO A 8 -4.04 13.64 -14.51
C PRO A 8 -3.23 13.84 -13.22
N LEU A 9 -2.10 13.13 -13.05
CA LEU A 9 -1.23 13.29 -11.87
C LEU A 9 -0.05 14.24 -12.10
N ALA A 10 0.16 14.75 -13.33
CA ALA A 10 1.26 15.68 -13.61
C ALA A 10 1.25 16.94 -12.72
N PRO A 11 0.10 17.55 -12.39
CA PRO A 11 0.06 18.71 -11.49
C PRO A 11 0.63 18.43 -10.10
N LEU A 12 0.54 17.19 -9.60
CA LEU A 12 1.05 16.82 -8.28
C LEU A 12 2.58 16.89 -8.19
N LEU A 13 3.27 16.74 -9.32
CA LEU A 13 4.73 16.85 -9.37
C LEU A 13 5.22 18.31 -9.30
N ALA A 14 4.34 19.27 -9.56
CA ALA A 14 4.65 20.68 -9.42
C ALA A 14 4.48 21.18 -7.97
N LEU A 15 3.90 20.38 -7.09
CA LEU A 15 3.75 20.70 -5.68
C LEU A 15 5.11 20.75 -4.98
N PRO A 16 5.30 21.66 -4.02
CA PRO A 16 6.60 21.90 -3.38
C PRO A 16 7.20 20.62 -2.77
N GLY A 17 8.42 20.25 -3.21
CA GLY A 17 9.19 19.13 -2.67
C GLY A 17 8.72 17.72 -3.07
N VAL A 18 7.61 17.59 -3.81
CA VAL A 18 7.04 16.27 -4.15
C VAL A 18 7.94 15.49 -5.11
N ALA A 19 8.46 16.14 -6.15
CA ALA A 19 9.33 15.47 -7.11
C ALA A 19 10.62 14.96 -6.46
N GLU A 20 11.25 15.77 -5.63
CA GLU A 20 12.46 15.44 -4.89
C GLU A 20 12.22 14.30 -3.89
N ALA A 21 11.09 14.34 -3.15
CA ALA A 21 10.73 13.29 -2.21
C ALA A 21 10.44 11.96 -2.91
N ALA A 22 9.78 12.00 -4.07
CA ALA A 22 9.54 10.80 -4.87
C ALA A 22 10.84 10.18 -5.39
N ASP A 23 11.80 11.01 -5.82
CA ASP A 23 13.13 10.53 -6.23
C ASP A 23 13.93 9.96 -5.07
N ALA A 24 13.88 10.57 -3.89
CA ALA A 24 14.53 10.06 -2.68
C ALA A 24 13.96 8.69 -2.27
N ALA A 25 12.64 8.54 -2.25
CA ALA A 25 11.96 7.28 -1.94
C ALA A 25 12.36 6.17 -2.94
N ARG A 26 12.39 6.49 -4.24
CA ARG A 26 12.83 5.56 -5.29
C ARG A 26 14.29 5.13 -5.08
N ALA A 27 15.18 6.07 -4.79
CA ALA A 27 16.61 5.79 -4.57
C ALA A 27 16.82 4.92 -3.31
N ALA A 28 16.08 5.17 -2.23
CA ALA A 28 16.14 4.39 -1.00
C ALA A 28 15.74 2.93 -1.25
N LEU A 29 14.61 2.68 -1.90
CA LEU A 29 14.16 1.32 -2.25
C LEU A 29 15.13 0.62 -3.20
N ALA A 30 15.60 1.31 -4.23
CA ALA A 30 16.62 0.76 -5.14
C ALA A 30 17.92 0.36 -4.40
N SER A 31 18.27 1.03 -3.32
CA SER A 31 19.41 0.64 -2.46
C SER A 31 19.17 -0.68 -1.75
N VAL A 32 17.97 -0.92 -1.23
CA VAL A 32 17.59 -2.18 -0.58
C VAL A 32 17.75 -3.37 -1.54
N HIS A 33 17.31 -3.23 -2.79
CA HIS A 33 17.44 -4.29 -3.80
C HIS A 33 18.88 -4.60 -4.18
N ARG A 34 19.79 -3.63 -4.03
CA ARG A 34 21.23 -3.83 -4.24
C ARG A 34 21.97 -4.41 -3.03
N HIS A 35 21.32 -4.52 -1.89
CA HIS A 35 21.93 -5.05 -0.67
C HIS A 35 22.47 -6.48 -0.90
N PRO A 36 23.70 -6.83 -0.43
CA PRO A 36 24.29 -8.16 -0.69
C PRO A 36 23.39 -9.32 -0.28
N ALA A 37 22.74 -9.25 0.87
CA ALA A 37 21.82 -10.29 1.36
C ALA A 37 20.61 -10.47 0.43
N ASN A 38 20.14 -9.41 -0.24
CA ASN A 38 18.97 -9.46 -1.11
C ASN A 38 19.26 -9.99 -2.53
N ARG A 39 20.52 -10.06 -2.94
CA ARG A 39 20.86 -10.53 -4.29
C ARG A 39 20.40 -11.95 -4.59
N ARG A 40 20.41 -12.83 -3.58
CA ARG A 40 19.95 -14.24 -3.67
C ARG A 40 18.98 -14.61 -2.55
N GLY A 41 19.04 -13.91 -1.40
CA GLY A 41 18.25 -14.18 -0.22
C GLY A 41 16.95 -13.37 -0.12
N TRP A 42 16.59 -12.58 -1.14
CA TRP A 42 15.41 -11.73 -1.12
C TRP A 42 14.10 -12.47 -0.78
N PRO A 43 13.88 -13.76 -1.08
CA PRO A 43 12.62 -14.39 -0.69
C PRO A 43 12.44 -14.46 0.84
N THR A 44 13.53 -14.69 1.57
CA THR A 44 13.50 -14.72 3.04
C THR A 44 13.28 -13.32 3.62
N THR A 45 13.99 -12.31 3.12
CA THR A 45 13.84 -10.93 3.58
C THR A 45 12.48 -10.35 3.20
N ALA A 46 11.94 -10.70 2.02
CA ALA A 46 10.59 -10.32 1.60
C ALA A 46 9.52 -10.91 2.54
N ALA A 47 9.63 -12.19 2.91
CA ALA A 47 8.70 -12.83 3.83
C ALA A 47 8.68 -12.12 5.20
N GLU A 48 9.85 -11.78 5.75
CA GLU A 48 9.96 -11.01 6.99
C GLU A 48 9.38 -9.61 6.83
N SER A 49 9.65 -8.93 5.71
CA SER A 49 9.11 -7.60 5.42
C SER A 49 7.58 -7.59 5.36
N VAL A 50 7.00 -8.59 4.70
CA VAL A 50 5.54 -8.73 4.60
C VAL A 50 4.93 -9.04 5.96
N LEU A 51 5.56 -9.90 6.77
CA LEU A 51 5.09 -10.20 8.13
C LEU A 51 5.13 -8.96 9.03
N ARG A 52 6.23 -8.19 9.01
CA ARG A 52 6.33 -6.92 9.75
C ARG A 52 5.30 -5.91 9.27
N GLY A 53 5.11 -5.81 7.96
CA GLY A 53 4.10 -4.94 7.34
C GLY A 53 2.68 -5.31 7.79
N ALA A 54 2.32 -6.60 7.81
CA ALA A 54 1.02 -7.08 8.27
C ALA A 54 0.75 -6.70 9.74
N ARG A 55 1.73 -6.94 10.62
CA ARG A 55 1.65 -6.57 12.03
C ARG A 55 1.49 -5.06 12.21
N ALA A 56 2.32 -4.28 11.53
CA ALA A 56 2.23 -2.82 11.57
C ALA A 56 0.88 -2.33 11.01
N SER A 57 0.40 -2.93 9.91
CA SER A 57 -0.90 -2.63 9.31
C SER A 57 -2.06 -2.88 10.29
N ALA A 58 -2.04 -3.99 11.02
CA ALA A 58 -3.02 -4.26 12.08
C ALA A 58 -2.92 -3.23 13.22
N GLY A 59 -1.70 -2.86 13.61
CA GLY A 59 -1.47 -1.86 14.65
C GLY A 59 -1.98 -0.47 14.28
N VAL A 60 -1.94 -0.07 13.00
CA VAL A 60 -2.57 1.18 12.52
C VAL A 60 -4.08 1.19 12.78
N GLU A 61 -4.74 0.01 12.69
CA GLU A 61 -6.16 -0.16 13.02
C GLU A 61 -6.42 -0.29 14.53
N GLY A 62 -5.38 -0.20 15.38
CA GLY A 62 -5.50 -0.30 16.83
C GLY A 62 -5.46 -1.74 17.38
N ALA A 63 -5.15 -2.72 16.55
CA ALA A 63 -5.07 -4.12 16.94
C ALA A 63 -3.74 -4.46 17.63
N SER A 64 -3.72 -5.60 18.34
CA SER A 64 -2.48 -6.16 18.87
C SER A 64 -1.53 -6.54 17.73
N VAL A 65 -0.25 -6.16 17.88
CA VAL A 65 0.83 -6.53 16.94
C VAL A 65 1.56 -7.82 17.37
N ARG A 66 1.16 -8.44 18.48
CA ARG A 66 1.78 -9.66 19.01
C ARG A 66 1.24 -10.88 18.27
N LEU A 67 2.14 -11.76 17.89
CA LEU A 67 1.79 -13.10 17.43
C LEU A 67 1.69 -13.98 18.67
N ASP A 68 0.47 -14.26 19.13
CA ASP A 68 0.24 -15.17 20.25
C ASP A 68 0.23 -16.60 19.73
N THR A 69 1.09 -17.45 20.33
CA THR A 69 1.16 -18.89 20.01
C THR A 69 0.14 -19.71 20.81
N ASP A 70 -0.34 -19.17 21.93
CA ASP A 70 -1.16 -19.91 22.92
C ASP A 70 -2.51 -19.24 23.23
N GLY A 71 -2.90 -18.18 22.49
CA GLY A 71 -4.09 -17.40 22.70
C GLY A 71 -4.94 -17.18 21.46
N GLU A 72 -6.10 -16.58 21.65
CA GLU A 72 -6.95 -16.13 20.54
C GLU A 72 -6.27 -14.95 19.82
N GLN A 73 -5.87 -15.18 18.57
CA GLN A 73 -5.27 -14.16 17.71
C GLN A 73 -6.27 -13.03 17.48
N ASP A 74 -5.82 -11.78 17.59
CA ASP A 74 -6.62 -10.61 17.23
C ASP A 74 -7.14 -10.74 15.78
N GLU A 75 -8.45 -10.53 15.60
CA GLU A 75 -9.11 -10.72 14.29
C GLU A 75 -8.58 -9.78 13.22
N VAL A 76 -8.22 -8.55 13.58
CA VAL A 76 -7.65 -7.56 12.64
C VAL A 76 -6.24 -7.96 12.26
N LEU A 77 -5.44 -8.50 13.20
CA LEU A 77 -4.14 -9.07 12.89
C LEU A 77 -4.26 -10.29 11.99
N SER A 78 -5.22 -11.17 12.27
CA SER A 78 -5.52 -12.35 11.42
C SER A 78 -5.92 -11.92 10.00
N ALA A 79 -6.74 -10.87 9.87
CA ALA A 79 -7.10 -10.27 8.59
C ALA A 79 -5.88 -9.74 7.83
N ALA A 80 -5.02 -8.97 8.51
CA ALA A 80 -3.79 -8.45 7.92
C ALA A 80 -2.84 -9.57 7.48
N LEU A 81 -2.75 -10.66 8.24
CA LEU A 81 -1.93 -11.82 7.89
C LEU A 81 -2.49 -12.60 6.69
N ARG A 82 -3.82 -12.74 6.56
CA ARG A 82 -4.44 -13.35 5.37
C ARG A 82 -4.12 -12.55 4.11
N VAL A 83 -4.24 -11.22 4.16
CA VAL A 83 -3.87 -10.34 3.05
C VAL A 83 -2.36 -10.41 2.76
N ALA A 84 -1.53 -10.46 3.79
CA ALA A 84 -0.08 -10.60 3.66
C ALA A 84 0.33 -11.88 2.92
N GLY A 85 -0.41 -12.98 3.12
CA GLY A 85 -0.20 -14.23 2.40
C GLY A 85 -0.35 -14.09 0.87
N GLU A 86 -1.20 -13.17 0.41
CA GLU A 86 -1.37 -12.85 -1.02
C GLU A 86 -0.23 -11.99 -1.57
N LEU A 87 0.54 -11.33 -0.70
CA LEU A 87 1.63 -10.45 -1.07
C LEU A 87 3.02 -11.15 -1.02
N THR A 88 3.07 -12.47 -1.13
CA THR A 88 4.31 -13.26 -1.11
C THR A 88 4.33 -14.33 -2.19
N GLY A 89 5.54 -14.66 -2.67
CA GLY A 89 5.78 -15.79 -3.58
C GLY A 89 4.88 -15.78 -4.82
N GLU A 90 4.39 -16.95 -5.23
CA GLU A 90 3.52 -17.11 -6.41
C GLU A 90 2.17 -16.40 -6.29
N SER A 91 1.67 -16.19 -5.06
CA SER A 91 0.45 -15.41 -4.83
C SER A 91 0.66 -13.95 -5.23
N LEU A 92 1.81 -13.37 -4.90
CA LEU A 92 2.14 -12.01 -5.32
C LEU A 92 2.19 -11.87 -6.84
N ASP A 93 2.78 -12.83 -7.55
CA ASP A 93 2.83 -12.80 -9.02
C ASP A 93 1.42 -12.82 -9.63
N ARG A 94 0.51 -13.62 -9.07
CA ARG A 94 -0.91 -13.64 -9.46
C ARG A 94 -1.60 -12.32 -9.16
N ALA A 95 -1.46 -11.81 -7.93
CA ALA A 95 -2.04 -10.55 -7.49
C ALA A 95 -1.60 -9.38 -8.39
N VAL A 96 -0.30 -9.27 -8.68
CA VAL A 96 0.25 -8.27 -9.61
C VAL A 96 -0.30 -8.44 -11.03
N SER A 97 -0.41 -9.69 -11.51
CA SER A 97 -0.99 -9.97 -12.83
C SER A 97 -2.46 -9.55 -12.93
N VAL A 98 -3.25 -9.72 -11.87
CA VAL A 98 -4.64 -9.24 -11.82
C VAL A 98 -4.66 -7.72 -11.65
N TRP A 99 -3.88 -7.17 -10.73
CA TRP A 99 -3.77 -5.75 -10.44
C TRP A 99 -3.52 -4.89 -11.67
N THR A 100 -2.59 -5.29 -12.52
CA THR A 100 -2.21 -4.55 -13.74
C THR A 100 -3.27 -4.57 -14.84
N ARG A 101 -4.27 -5.46 -14.78
CA ARG A 101 -5.32 -5.61 -15.80
C ARG A 101 -6.72 -5.28 -15.27
N SER A 102 -6.97 -5.61 -14.03
CA SER A 102 -8.30 -5.52 -13.41
C SER A 102 -8.17 -5.16 -11.93
N PRO A 103 -7.65 -3.96 -11.58
CA PRO A 103 -7.36 -3.59 -10.20
C PRO A 103 -8.59 -3.66 -9.30
N LEU A 104 -9.79 -3.40 -9.80
CA LEU A 104 -11.02 -3.52 -9.01
C LEU A 104 -11.31 -4.95 -8.59
N GLN A 105 -10.96 -5.93 -9.43
CA GLN A 105 -11.08 -7.36 -9.09
C GLN A 105 -10.10 -7.72 -7.97
N GLU A 106 -8.87 -7.22 -8.04
CA GLU A 106 -7.88 -7.45 -7.00
C GLU A 106 -8.27 -6.78 -5.67
N LEU A 107 -8.78 -5.55 -5.70
CA LEU A 107 -9.31 -4.88 -4.51
C LEU A 107 -10.46 -5.67 -3.87
N ALA A 108 -11.37 -6.21 -4.67
CA ALA A 108 -12.46 -7.06 -4.19
C ALA A 108 -11.94 -8.34 -3.54
N HIS A 109 -10.91 -8.96 -4.12
CA HIS A 109 -10.25 -10.15 -3.57
C HIS A 109 -9.53 -9.84 -2.24
N LEU A 110 -8.74 -8.77 -2.19
CA LEU A 110 -8.07 -8.31 -0.96
C LEU A 110 -9.08 -8.02 0.16
N HIS A 111 -10.21 -7.37 -0.17
CA HIS A 111 -11.28 -7.12 0.79
C HIS A 111 -11.91 -8.42 1.28
N LEU A 112 -12.17 -9.38 0.39
CA LEU A 112 -12.67 -10.69 0.77
C LEU A 112 -11.74 -11.35 1.79
N LEU A 113 -10.43 -11.35 1.56
CA LEU A 113 -9.44 -11.89 2.50
C LEU A 113 -9.41 -11.12 3.83
N ALA A 114 -9.44 -9.79 3.75
CA ALA A 114 -9.36 -8.93 4.93
C ALA A 114 -10.61 -9.00 5.81
N ALA A 115 -11.79 -9.03 5.21
CA ALA A 115 -13.06 -8.94 5.91
C ALA A 115 -13.70 -10.29 6.23
N SER A 116 -13.16 -11.42 5.74
CA SER A 116 -13.65 -12.75 6.08
C SER A 116 -13.39 -13.06 7.56
N GLY A 117 -14.40 -13.55 8.25
CA GLY A 117 -14.27 -13.94 9.65
C GLY A 117 -15.56 -14.60 10.17
N PRO A 118 -15.54 -15.10 11.42
CA PRO A 118 -16.72 -15.68 12.02
C PRO A 118 -17.88 -14.66 12.08
N GLY A 119 -19.07 -15.07 11.62
CA GLY A 119 -20.27 -14.24 11.68
C GLY A 119 -20.38 -13.14 10.62
N VAL A 120 -19.44 -13.03 9.68
CA VAL A 120 -19.51 -12.06 8.58
C VAL A 120 -20.43 -12.58 7.47
N ASP A 121 -21.36 -11.74 7.00
CA ASP A 121 -22.21 -12.06 5.86
C ASP A 121 -21.37 -12.09 4.56
N PRO A 122 -21.27 -13.24 3.87
CA PRO A 122 -20.51 -13.36 2.65
C PRO A 122 -21.02 -12.48 1.50
N GLN A 123 -22.29 -12.07 1.52
CA GLN A 123 -22.91 -11.32 0.42
C GLN A 123 -22.33 -9.92 0.24
N GLY A 124 -21.79 -9.31 1.32
CA GLY A 124 -21.13 -8.00 1.27
C GLY A 124 -19.66 -8.03 0.89
N LEU A 125 -19.03 -9.22 0.96
CA LEU A 125 -17.58 -9.33 0.75
C LEU A 125 -17.17 -9.02 -0.69
N GLY A 126 -16.15 -8.20 -0.84
CA GLY A 126 -15.61 -7.80 -2.15
C GLY A 126 -16.51 -6.85 -2.95
N ARG A 127 -17.61 -6.38 -2.39
CA ARG A 127 -18.55 -5.47 -3.06
C ARG A 127 -18.39 -4.06 -2.53
N PRO A 128 -18.09 -3.09 -3.40
CA PRO A 128 -18.08 -1.68 -3.01
C PRO A 128 -19.46 -1.24 -2.52
N ARG A 129 -19.47 -0.31 -1.58
CA ARG A 129 -20.68 0.31 -1.04
C ARG A 129 -21.45 1.04 -2.17
N PRO A 130 -22.78 1.03 -2.14
CA PRO A 130 -23.61 1.60 -3.21
C PRO A 130 -23.75 3.13 -3.15
N GLU A 131 -22.95 3.83 -2.31
CA GLU A 131 -23.03 5.27 -2.20
C GLU A 131 -22.56 5.97 -3.47
N ALA A 132 -23.19 7.12 -3.75
CA ALA A 132 -22.89 7.92 -4.92
C ALA A 132 -21.41 8.35 -4.95
N GLY A 133 -20.78 8.24 -6.12
CA GLY A 133 -19.39 8.61 -6.33
C GLY A 133 -18.37 7.50 -6.00
N VAL A 134 -18.73 6.43 -5.27
CA VAL A 134 -17.79 5.34 -4.93
C VAL A 134 -17.34 4.61 -6.19
N ALA A 135 -18.28 4.21 -7.02
CA ALA A 135 -17.98 3.46 -8.25
C ALA A 135 -17.15 4.29 -9.25
N GLU A 136 -17.49 5.54 -9.43
CA GLU A 136 -16.80 6.46 -10.34
C GLU A 136 -15.35 6.73 -9.88
N ARG A 137 -15.14 6.93 -8.58
CA ARG A 137 -13.78 7.15 -8.03
C ARG A 137 -12.94 5.88 -8.13
N LEU A 138 -13.51 4.72 -7.86
CA LEU A 138 -12.81 3.45 -8.05
C LEU A 138 -12.45 3.20 -9.51
N GLN A 139 -13.35 3.54 -10.44
CA GLN A 139 -13.08 3.43 -11.87
C GLN A 139 -11.93 4.35 -12.30
N GLY A 140 -11.95 5.62 -11.87
CA GLY A 140 -10.85 6.56 -12.14
C GLY A 140 -9.52 6.08 -11.55
N LEU A 141 -9.55 5.50 -10.34
CA LEU A 141 -8.36 4.90 -9.72
C LEU A 141 -7.83 3.71 -10.54
N ALA A 142 -8.73 2.86 -11.03
CA ALA A 142 -8.37 1.73 -11.89
C ALA A 142 -7.73 2.19 -13.20
N GLU A 143 -8.21 3.27 -13.80
CA GLU A 143 -7.61 3.86 -15.01
C GLU A 143 -6.19 4.36 -14.74
N LEU A 144 -5.94 5.03 -13.60
CA LEU A 144 -4.58 5.46 -13.22
C LEU A 144 -3.64 4.26 -13.08
N ILE A 145 -4.08 3.20 -12.40
CA ILE A 145 -3.28 1.99 -12.16
C ILE A 145 -2.94 1.26 -13.46
N THR A 146 -3.87 1.21 -14.41
CA THR A 146 -3.71 0.48 -15.68
C THR A 146 -2.98 1.29 -16.77
N GLY A 147 -2.32 2.38 -16.43
CA GLY A 147 -1.49 3.17 -17.32
C GLY A 147 -2.06 4.54 -17.69
N GLY A 148 -3.06 5.02 -16.96
CA GLY A 148 -3.64 6.36 -17.13
C GLY A 148 -2.74 7.50 -16.65
N THR A 149 -1.56 7.21 -16.11
CA THR A 149 -0.59 8.20 -15.67
C THR A 149 0.85 7.77 -15.97
N ARG A 150 1.75 8.75 -16.07
CA ARG A 150 3.22 8.60 -16.12
C ARG A 150 3.89 9.15 -14.87
N ALA A 151 3.12 9.51 -13.86
CA ALA A 151 3.66 9.99 -12.60
C ALA A 151 4.61 8.95 -11.98
N PRO A 152 5.66 9.37 -11.26
CA PRO A 152 6.54 8.46 -10.53
C PRO A 152 5.75 7.54 -9.60
N ALA A 153 6.18 6.29 -9.52
CA ALA A 153 5.51 5.27 -8.71
C ALA A 153 5.22 5.66 -7.25
N PRO A 154 6.11 6.37 -6.52
CA PRO A 154 5.79 6.85 -5.17
C PRO A 154 4.56 7.77 -5.13
N VAL A 155 4.36 8.63 -6.14
CA VAL A 155 3.20 9.53 -6.24
C VAL A 155 1.94 8.72 -6.53
N LEU A 156 1.98 7.80 -7.50
CA LEU A 156 0.84 6.92 -7.79
C LEU A 156 0.46 6.09 -6.55
N ALA A 157 1.44 5.52 -5.85
CA ALA A 157 1.19 4.74 -4.64
C ALA A 157 0.51 5.60 -3.56
N ALA A 158 1.00 6.82 -3.33
CA ALA A 158 0.41 7.75 -2.36
C ALA A 158 -1.05 8.13 -2.72
N VAL A 159 -1.34 8.34 -4.01
CA VAL A 159 -2.71 8.60 -4.49
C VAL A 159 -3.60 7.37 -4.25
N VAL A 160 -3.14 6.17 -4.59
CA VAL A 160 -3.90 4.93 -4.37
C VAL A 160 -4.20 4.73 -2.88
N LEU A 161 -3.21 4.92 -2.01
CA LEU A 161 -3.40 4.81 -0.55
C LEU A 161 -4.40 5.86 -0.04
N GLY A 162 -4.26 7.12 -0.46
CA GLY A 162 -5.12 8.22 -0.03
C GLY A 162 -6.57 8.04 -0.49
N GLU A 163 -6.77 7.68 -1.76
CA GLU A 163 -8.09 7.43 -2.33
C GLU A 163 -8.81 6.28 -1.60
N LEU A 164 -8.17 5.13 -1.46
CA LEU A 164 -8.79 3.98 -0.82
C LEU A 164 -9.04 4.20 0.68
N SER A 165 -8.08 4.82 1.39
CA SER A 165 -8.23 5.12 2.83
C SER A 165 -9.31 6.15 3.09
N GLY A 166 -9.43 7.17 2.23
CA GLY A 166 -10.42 8.24 2.37
C GLY A 166 -11.81 7.82 1.89
N LEU A 167 -11.88 7.13 0.75
CA LEU A 167 -13.15 6.68 0.17
C LEU A 167 -13.79 5.57 1.01
N ARG A 168 -12.98 4.70 1.62
CA ARG A 168 -13.43 3.51 2.35
C ARG A 168 -14.48 2.72 1.56
N PRO A 169 -14.11 2.21 0.39
CA PRO A 169 -15.07 1.73 -0.60
C PRO A 169 -15.89 0.52 -0.14
N PHE A 170 -15.42 -0.25 0.83
CA PHE A 170 -16.09 -1.45 1.31
C PHE A 170 -16.77 -1.26 2.67
N GLY A 171 -16.39 -0.20 3.43
CA GLY A 171 -16.94 0.09 4.75
C GLY A 171 -16.36 -0.75 5.88
N SER A 172 -15.54 -1.76 5.59
CA SER A 172 -14.80 -2.58 6.56
C SER A 172 -13.43 -2.95 6.02
N ALA A 173 -12.44 -3.13 6.90
CA ALA A 173 -11.07 -3.52 6.56
C ALA A 173 -10.39 -2.65 5.47
N ASP A 174 -10.97 -1.50 5.14
CA ASP A 174 -10.52 -0.61 4.06
C ASP A 174 -9.05 -0.17 4.22
N GLY A 175 -8.61 0.08 5.46
CA GLY A 175 -7.23 0.47 5.72
C GLY A 175 -6.23 -0.65 5.40
N ILE A 176 -6.55 -1.90 5.72
CA ILE A 176 -5.71 -3.07 5.37
C ILE A 176 -5.64 -3.21 3.84
N VAL A 177 -6.78 -3.11 3.15
CA VAL A 177 -6.85 -3.18 1.68
C VAL A 177 -6.05 -2.04 1.03
N ALA A 178 -6.18 -0.81 1.55
CA ALA A 178 -5.47 0.35 1.03
C ALA A 178 -3.95 0.20 1.13
N ARG A 179 -3.43 -0.31 2.25
CA ARG A 179 -1.99 -0.55 2.43
C ARG A 179 -1.49 -1.72 1.59
N ALA A 180 -2.29 -2.75 1.38
CA ALA A 180 -1.97 -3.82 0.44
C ALA A 180 -1.90 -3.29 -1.01
N ALA A 181 -2.86 -2.45 -1.42
CA ALA A 181 -2.84 -1.80 -2.72
C ALA A 181 -1.61 -0.88 -2.89
N PHE A 182 -1.21 -0.16 -1.85
CA PHE A 182 0.02 0.64 -1.84
C PHE A 182 1.26 -0.21 -2.17
N ARG A 183 1.39 -1.41 -1.58
CA ARG A 183 2.45 -2.37 -1.90
C ARG A 183 2.33 -2.88 -3.33
N LEU A 184 1.13 -3.23 -3.80
CA LEU A 184 0.92 -3.70 -5.18
C LEU A 184 1.34 -2.66 -6.23
N VAL A 185 1.11 -1.37 -5.98
CA VAL A 185 1.66 -0.31 -6.83
C VAL A 185 3.19 -0.38 -6.84
N GLY A 186 3.83 -0.51 -5.68
CA GLY A 186 5.29 -0.63 -5.58
C GLY A 186 5.84 -1.78 -6.41
N VAL A 187 5.25 -2.97 -6.29
CA VAL A 187 5.70 -4.16 -7.02
C VAL A 187 5.41 -4.05 -8.52
N SER A 188 4.18 -3.69 -8.89
CA SER A 188 3.73 -3.67 -10.30
C SER A 188 4.43 -2.63 -11.16
N THR A 189 4.89 -1.53 -10.54
CA THR A 189 5.64 -0.46 -11.23
C THR A 189 7.15 -0.67 -11.24
N GLY A 190 7.65 -1.70 -10.54
CA GLY A 190 9.07 -1.94 -10.36
C GLY A 190 9.77 -1.00 -9.38
N LEU A 191 9.03 -0.21 -8.60
CA LEU A 191 9.57 0.60 -7.50
C LEU A 191 10.17 -0.29 -6.40
N ASP A 192 9.46 -1.36 -6.06
CA ASP A 192 9.85 -2.35 -5.06
C ASP A 192 9.49 -3.76 -5.57
N PRO A 193 10.20 -4.29 -6.58
CA PRO A 193 9.78 -5.48 -7.34
C PRO A 193 9.66 -6.76 -6.52
N HIS A 194 10.23 -6.80 -5.32
CA HIS A 194 10.14 -7.95 -4.41
C HIS A 194 9.38 -7.65 -3.12
N GLY A 195 8.78 -6.45 -2.98
CA GLY A 195 8.03 -6.08 -1.79
C GLY A 195 8.88 -6.02 -0.50
N LEU A 196 10.14 -5.57 -0.61
CA LEU A 196 11.09 -5.54 0.51
C LEU A 196 10.83 -4.39 1.49
N GLY A 197 10.32 -3.26 1.03
CA GLY A 197 10.02 -2.09 1.86
C GLY A 197 8.93 -2.39 2.90
N VAL A 198 8.99 -1.69 4.05
CA VAL A 198 8.00 -1.84 5.13
C VAL A 198 7.44 -0.47 5.54
N PRO A 199 6.75 0.25 4.64
CA PRO A 199 6.23 1.59 4.93
C PRO A 199 5.20 1.61 6.07
N GLU A 200 4.47 0.52 6.30
CA GLU A 200 3.46 0.39 7.34
C GLU A 200 4.02 0.63 8.74
N VAL A 201 5.30 0.33 8.96
CA VAL A 201 5.98 0.59 10.26
C VAL A 201 5.97 2.09 10.57
N THR A 202 6.11 2.96 9.57
CA THR A 202 6.03 4.41 9.75
C THR A 202 4.62 4.84 10.15
N PHE A 203 3.61 4.32 9.47
CA PHE A 203 2.20 4.61 9.78
C PHE A 203 1.80 4.15 11.18
N TYR A 204 2.32 3.00 11.60
CA TYR A 204 2.09 2.44 12.93
C TYR A 204 2.83 3.19 14.05
N ARG A 205 4.05 3.68 13.79
CA ARG A 205 4.82 4.44 14.79
C ARG A 205 4.18 5.77 15.17
N ASP A 206 3.49 6.39 14.22
CA ASP A 206 2.73 7.63 14.44
C ASP A 206 1.39 7.60 13.69
N PRO A 207 0.41 6.86 14.25
CA PRO A 207 -0.90 6.72 13.63
C PRO A 207 -1.72 8.01 13.66
N GLU A 208 -1.40 8.94 14.57
CA GLU A 208 -2.05 10.25 14.63
C GLU A 208 -1.57 11.14 13.50
N ALA A 209 -0.27 11.24 13.26
CA ALA A 209 0.28 11.97 12.13
C ALA A 209 -0.19 11.38 10.80
N HIS A 210 -0.26 10.04 10.66
CA HIS A 210 -0.80 9.40 9.47
C HIS A 210 -2.27 9.77 9.23
N ARG A 211 -3.08 9.76 10.27
CA ARG A 211 -4.50 10.13 10.20
C ARG A 211 -4.70 11.60 9.87
N ALA A 212 -3.89 12.47 10.47
CA ALA A 212 -3.93 13.91 10.19
C ALA A 212 -3.53 14.22 8.73
N ALA A 213 -2.47 13.57 8.21
CA ALA A 213 -2.06 13.71 6.82
C ALA A 213 -3.16 13.23 5.84
N LEU A 214 -3.82 12.10 6.14
CA LEU A 214 -4.96 11.61 5.35
C LEU A 214 -6.14 12.61 5.37
N GLN A 215 -6.45 13.20 6.51
CA GLN A 215 -7.48 14.24 6.59
C GLN A 215 -7.12 15.47 5.74
N GLY A 216 -5.85 15.88 5.74
CA GLY A 216 -5.33 16.92 4.86
C GLY A 216 -5.54 16.58 3.39
N TYR A 217 -5.19 15.35 2.97
CA TYR A 217 -5.43 14.85 1.61
C TYR A 217 -6.91 14.93 1.23
N MET A 218 -7.78 14.47 2.11
CA MET A 218 -9.23 14.45 1.89
C MET A 218 -9.86 15.84 1.81
N SER A 219 -9.21 16.88 2.36
CA SER A 219 -9.66 18.25 2.22
C SER A 219 -9.53 18.78 0.78
N GLY A 220 -8.68 18.17 -0.04
CA GLY A 220 -8.38 18.57 -1.41
C GLY A 220 -7.64 19.89 -1.52
N THR A 221 -7.14 20.46 -0.42
CA THR A 221 -6.29 21.64 -0.47
C THR A 221 -4.90 21.32 -0.98
N GLU A 222 -4.24 22.27 -1.63
CA GLU A 222 -2.89 22.10 -2.14
C GLU A 222 -1.91 21.69 -1.02
N GLU A 223 -2.00 22.35 0.14
CA GLU A 223 -1.18 22.05 1.31
C GLU A 223 -1.45 20.63 1.84
N GLY A 224 -2.71 20.22 1.95
CA GLY A 224 -3.09 18.91 2.47
C GLY A 224 -2.66 17.79 1.53
N VAL A 225 -2.81 17.97 0.22
CA VAL A 225 -2.35 17.01 -0.79
C VAL A 225 -0.81 16.93 -0.78
N THR A 226 -0.12 18.06 -0.72
CA THR A 226 1.34 18.12 -0.66
C THR A 226 1.86 17.35 0.56
N GLU A 227 1.33 17.66 1.76
CA GLU A 227 1.78 16.99 2.99
C GLU A 227 1.54 15.48 2.97
N TRP A 228 0.42 15.03 2.41
CA TRP A 228 0.15 13.60 2.23
C TRP A 228 1.17 12.91 1.32
N LEU A 229 1.46 13.50 0.16
CA LEU A 229 2.43 12.94 -0.77
C LEU A 229 3.83 12.86 -0.15
N LEU A 230 4.25 13.91 0.55
CA LEU A 230 5.50 13.95 1.28
C LEU A 230 5.52 12.93 2.44
N HIS A 231 4.41 12.78 3.17
CA HIS A 231 4.26 11.77 4.23
C HIS A 231 4.43 10.36 3.68
N CYS A 232 3.80 10.03 2.57
CA CYS A 232 3.94 8.71 1.93
C CYS A 232 5.35 8.46 1.40
N CYS A 233 6.00 9.47 0.80
CA CYS A 233 7.40 9.33 0.36
C CYS A 233 8.35 9.09 1.55
N ARG A 234 8.19 9.85 2.66
CA ARG A 234 8.94 9.60 3.91
C ARG A 234 8.71 8.19 4.46
N ALA A 235 7.48 7.68 4.35
CA ALA A 235 7.17 6.31 4.77
C ALA A 235 7.87 5.26 3.89
N LEU A 236 7.95 5.46 2.57
CA LEU A 236 8.73 4.59 1.67
C LEU A 236 10.22 4.59 2.01
N GLU A 237 10.80 5.77 2.27
CA GLU A 237 12.20 5.87 2.70
C GLU A 237 12.46 5.19 4.05
N ALA A 238 11.57 5.39 5.02
CA ALA A 238 11.69 4.75 6.33
C ALA A 238 11.48 3.23 6.20
N GLY A 239 10.56 2.79 5.36
CA GLY A 239 10.33 1.39 5.02
C GLY A 239 11.54 0.73 4.34
N ALA A 240 12.27 1.49 3.53
CA ALA A 240 13.55 1.03 2.96
C ALA A 240 14.63 0.84 4.03
N ARG A 241 14.72 1.74 5.02
CA ARG A 241 15.63 1.57 6.17
C ARG A 241 15.29 0.34 7.01
N GLU A 242 14.00 0.09 7.25
CA GLU A 242 13.52 -1.13 7.92
C GLU A 242 13.93 -2.38 7.15
N ALA A 243 13.73 -2.38 5.82
CA ALA A 243 14.13 -3.48 4.95
C ALA A 243 15.66 -3.71 4.95
N THR A 244 16.46 -2.65 5.02
CA THR A 244 17.91 -2.76 5.17
C THR A 244 18.27 -3.45 6.48
N SER A 245 17.63 -3.09 7.59
CA SER A 245 17.82 -3.76 8.89
C SER A 245 17.45 -5.26 8.86
N ILE A 246 16.39 -5.62 8.13
CA ILE A 246 16.02 -7.03 7.89
C ILE A 246 17.11 -7.75 7.10
N ALA A 247 17.64 -7.11 6.05
CA ALA A 247 18.68 -7.69 5.22
C ALA A 247 20.00 -7.87 5.97
N ASP A 248 20.39 -6.89 6.81
CA ASP A 248 21.57 -6.97 7.68
C ASP A 248 21.46 -8.17 8.64
N ALA A 249 20.29 -8.34 9.28
CA ALA A 249 20.04 -9.46 10.19
C ALA A 249 20.03 -10.82 9.50
N ALA A 250 19.66 -10.89 8.22
CA ALA A 250 19.67 -12.13 7.43
C ALA A 250 21.05 -12.47 6.86
N GLY A 251 21.96 -11.51 6.77
CA GLY A 251 23.31 -11.66 6.21
C GLY A 251 24.40 -11.96 7.26
N GLY A 252 24.10 -11.84 8.55
CA GLY A 252 24.98 -12.18 9.68
C GLY A 252 24.74 -13.59 10.17
#